data_a07ac2749b425704364144ae9e81ab0f
#
_entry.id   a07ac2749b425704364144ae9e81ab0f
#
_cell.length_a   1.000
_cell.length_b   1.000
_cell.length_c   1.000
_cell.angle_alpha   90.00
_cell.angle_beta   90.00
_cell.angle_gamma   90.00
#
_symmetry.space_group_name_H-M   'P 1'
#
loop_
_entity.id
_entity.type
_entity.pdbx_description
1 polymer ?
#
loop_
_entity_poly.entity_id
_entity_poly.type
_entity_poly.pdbx_seq_one_letter_code
_entity_poly.pdbx_strand_id
1 'polypeptide(L)'
;MSLQACADIVAKGDPDRFAAAMAAPVDARQVLFPIYAFNVEVARAPWAASEPMIGEMRLQWWRDVLDDIAAGKTVSGHEVSVPLSDVLDDEGARLLSDLVAARRWDLYTDAFEDTAHFNSYLEDTGGNLMWATARALGANTPEAFRQIGRMSALANLFLAIPELEKRGRKPLPDGRPETVARLATDALNDLKSIELPRLGRAAALSAWRAKGILTRASKNPGAVAQGALVESEFSKRFSLLRAAWRL
;
A
#
# COMPACT_ATOMS: atom_id res chain seq x y z
N MET A 1 3.23 -20.93 -13.52
CA MET A 1 2.68 -20.09 -12.45
C MET A 1 2.08 -18.88 -13.15
N SER A 2 0.91 -18.42 -12.75
CA SER A 2 0.10 -17.60 -13.66
C SER A 2 -0.27 -16.26 -13.04
N LEU A 3 -0.39 -15.24 -13.88
CA LEU A 3 -0.99 -13.95 -13.56
C LEU A 3 -2.35 -14.10 -12.85
N GLN A 4 -3.10 -15.16 -13.19
CA GLN A 4 -4.38 -15.48 -12.56
C GLN A 4 -4.23 -15.76 -11.06
N ALA A 5 -3.21 -16.49 -10.63
CA ALA A 5 -2.96 -16.74 -9.20
C ALA A 5 -2.72 -15.42 -8.44
N CYS A 6 -1.91 -14.51 -9.00
CA CYS A 6 -1.72 -13.19 -8.42
C CYS A 6 -3.05 -12.40 -8.36
N ALA A 7 -3.86 -12.43 -9.42
CA ALA A 7 -5.17 -11.76 -9.43
C ALA A 7 -6.11 -12.32 -8.35
N ASP A 8 -6.14 -13.64 -8.16
CA ASP A 8 -6.98 -14.31 -7.15
C ASP A 8 -6.54 -13.94 -5.71
N ILE A 9 -5.22 -13.85 -5.46
CA ILE A 9 -4.68 -13.39 -4.18
C ILE A 9 -5.13 -11.95 -3.90
N VAL A 10 -5.00 -11.06 -4.89
CA VAL A 10 -5.40 -9.64 -4.73
C VAL A 10 -6.92 -9.54 -4.56
N ALA A 11 -7.72 -10.27 -5.33
CA ALA A 11 -9.18 -10.25 -5.21
C ALA A 11 -9.67 -10.62 -3.81
N LYS A 12 -9.01 -11.60 -3.16
CA LYS A 12 -9.34 -12.07 -1.81
C LYS A 12 -8.75 -11.18 -0.71
N GLY A 13 -7.53 -10.69 -0.89
CA GLY A 13 -6.77 -10.00 0.15
C GLY A 13 -6.90 -8.47 0.14
N ASP A 14 -7.13 -7.87 -1.03
CA ASP A 14 -7.29 -6.42 -1.22
C ASP A 14 -8.28 -6.13 -2.37
N PRO A 15 -9.59 -6.26 -2.13
CA PRO A 15 -10.62 -6.03 -3.15
C PRO A 15 -10.59 -4.63 -3.77
N ASP A 16 -10.13 -3.63 -3.03
CA ASP A 16 -10.03 -2.25 -3.52
C ASP A 16 -8.91 -2.10 -4.57
N ARG A 17 -7.73 -2.71 -4.31
CA ARG A 17 -6.66 -2.77 -5.32
C ARG A 17 -7.02 -3.68 -6.49
N PHE A 18 -7.75 -4.76 -6.26
CA PHE A 18 -8.27 -5.59 -7.33
C PHE A 18 -9.18 -4.78 -8.27
N ALA A 19 -10.14 -4.03 -7.71
CA ALA A 19 -11.02 -3.18 -8.49
C ALA A 19 -10.25 -2.09 -9.27
N ALA A 20 -9.22 -1.50 -8.65
CA ALA A 20 -8.34 -0.54 -9.30
C ALA A 20 -7.57 -1.17 -10.48
N ALA A 21 -7.00 -2.35 -10.29
CA ALA A 21 -6.28 -3.07 -11.35
C ALA A 21 -7.22 -3.46 -12.50
N MET A 22 -8.46 -3.85 -12.20
CA MET A 22 -9.48 -4.16 -13.23
C MET A 22 -9.94 -2.91 -14.00
N ALA A 23 -9.92 -1.73 -13.37
CA ALA A 23 -10.24 -0.45 -14.01
C ALA A 23 -9.05 0.15 -14.80
N ALA A 24 -7.85 -0.36 -14.60
CA ALA A 24 -6.65 0.04 -15.34
C ALA A 24 -6.64 -0.55 -16.78
N PRO A 25 -5.83 0.02 -17.69
CA PRO A 25 -5.57 -0.59 -19.00
C PRO A 25 -5.14 -2.05 -18.87
N VAL A 26 -5.58 -2.89 -19.82
CA VAL A 26 -5.37 -4.35 -19.74
C VAL A 26 -3.90 -4.72 -19.61
N ASP A 27 -3.03 -4.05 -20.36
CA ASP A 27 -1.58 -4.32 -20.36
C ASP A 27 -0.94 -3.98 -19.00
N ALA A 28 -1.46 -2.99 -18.28
CA ALA A 28 -0.96 -2.64 -16.96
C ALA A 28 -1.19 -3.76 -15.92
N ARG A 29 -2.19 -4.61 -16.12
CA ARG A 29 -2.55 -5.68 -15.17
C ARG A 29 -1.42 -6.71 -15.00
N GLN A 30 -0.61 -6.91 -16.04
CA GLN A 30 0.56 -7.80 -15.98
C GLN A 30 1.60 -7.33 -14.95
N VAL A 31 1.68 -6.03 -14.71
CA VAL A 31 2.54 -5.41 -13.70
C VAL A 31 1.83 -5.27 -12.35
N LEU A 32 0.57 -4.83 -12.36
CA LEU A 32 -0.17 -4.51 -11.15
C LEU A 32 -0.43 -5.74 -10.27
N PHE A 33 -0.88 -6.86 -10.87
CA PHE A 33 -1.25 -8.04 -10.07
C PHE A 33 -0.07 -8.69 -9.34
N PRO A 34 1.12 -8.92 -9.95
CA PRO A 34 2.26 -9.45 -9.21
C PRO A 34 2.69 -8.59 -8.03
N ILE A 35 2.80 -7.26 -8.22
CA ILE A 35 3.21 -6.33 -7.18
C ILE A 35 2.15 -6.23 -6.07
N TYR A 36 0.87 -6.22 -6.42
CA TYR A 36 -0.21 -6.17 -5.41
C TYR A 36 -0.38 -7.50 -4.68
N ALA A 37 -0.18 -8.65 -5.36
CA ALA A 37 -0.17 -9.95 -4.70
C ALA A 37 0.98 -10.07 -3.70
N PHE A 38 2.19 -9.63 -4.08
CA PHE A 38 3.31 -9.49 -3.15
C PHE A 38 2.92 -8.65 -1.92
N ASN A 39 2.34 -7.47 -2.14
CA ASN A 39 1.94 -6.61 -1.01
C ASN A 39 0.89 -7.28 -0.10
N VAL A 40 -0.05 -8.05 -0.66
CA VAL A 40 -1.02 -8.82 0.13
C VAL A 40 -0.31 -9.87 0.99
N GLU A 41 0.62 -10.64 0.42
CA GLU A 41 1.37 -11.66 1.15
C GLU A 41 2.21 -11.08 2.29
N VAL A 42 2.93 -9.97 2.01
CA VAL A 42 3.74 -9.27 3.03
C VAL A 42 2.86 -8.65 4.12
N ALA A 43 1.77 -7.98 3.75
CA ALA A 43 0.86 -7.36 4.71
C ALA A 43 0.14 -8.40 5.59
N ARG A 44 -0.06 -9.63 5.10
CA ARG A 44 -0.68 -10.72 5.86
C ARG A 44 0.29 -11.44 6.80
N ALA A 45 1.60 -11.36 6.57
CA ALA A 45 2.59 -12.10 7.34
C ALA A 45 2.45 -11.88 8.86
N PRO A 46 2.27 -10.66 9.38
CA PRO A 46 2.04 -10.41 10.81
C PRO A 46 0.74 -10.99 11.36
N TRP A 47 -0.29 -11.12 10.52
CA TRP A 47 -1.62 -11.57 10.94
C TRP A 47 -1.82 -13.08 10.85
N ALA A 48 -1.08 -13.72 9.96
CA ALA A 48 -1.17 -15.16 9.72
C ALA A 48 -0.23 -15.97 10.63
N ALA A 49 0.63 -15.29 11.41
CA ALA A 49 1.57 -15.93 12.33
C ALA A 49 0.99 -16.00 13.74
N SER A 50 1.04 -17.19 14.36
CA SER A 50 0.69 -17.37 15.77
C SER A 50 1.77 -16.80 16.72
N GLU A 51 3.00 -16.71 16.22
CA GLU A 51 4.17 -16.21 16.94
C GLU A 51 4.94 -15.19 16.08
N PRO A 52 5.49 -14.11 16.65
CA PRO A 52 6.24 -13.11 15.90
C PRO A 52 7.39 -13.70 15.07
N MET A 53 8.07 -14.72 15.58
CA MET A 53 9.17 -15.39 14.89
C MET A 53 8.74 -15.99 13.54
N ILE A 54 7.54 -16.55 13.44
CA ILE A 54 7.02 -17.09 12.17
C ILE A 54 6.78 -15.95 11.18
N GLY A 55 6.29 -14.80 11.67
CA GLY A 55 6.15 -13.59 10.87
C GLY A 55 7.49 -13.07 10.35
N GLU A 56 8.51 -13.01 11.23
CA GLU A 56 9.89 -12.63 10.86
C GLU A 56 10.46 -13.54 9.76
N MET A 57 10.30 -14.86 9.89
CA MET A 57 10.78 -15.80 8.88
C MET A 57 10.10 -15.58 7.52
N ARG A 58 8.79 -15.30 7.49
CA ARG A 58 8.07 -15.00 6.25
C ARG A 58 8.52 -13.69 5.62
N LEU A 59 8.71 -12.64 6.41
CA LEU A 59 9.22 -11.37 5.93
C LEU A 59 10.66 -11.50 5.45
N GLN A 60 11.52 -12.27 6.15
CA GLN A 60 12.88 -12.53 5.72
C GLN A 60 12.92 -13.28 4.39
N TRP A 61 12.07 -14.30 4.22
CA TRP A 61 11.97 -15.02 2.95
C TRP A 61 11.63 -14.09 1.77
N TRP A 62 10.71 -13.13 1.98
CA TRP A 62 10.41 -12.14 0.94
C TRP A 62 11.58 -11.22 0.64
N ARG A 63 12.37 -10.84 1.65
CA ARG A 63 13.59 -10.06 1.42
C ARG A 63 14.62 -10.85 0.61
N ASP A 64 14.83 -12.12 0.95
CA ASP A 64 15.76 -12.99 0.20
C ASP A 64 15.33 -13.11 -1.27
N VAL A 65 14.03 -13.25 -1.55
CA VAL A 65 13.47 -13.23 -2.92
C VAL A 65 13.77 -11.91 -3.63
N LEU A 66 13.57 -10.78 -2.97
CA LEU A 66 13.81 -9.46 -3.57
C LEU A 66 15.30 -9.20 -3.78
N ASP A 67 16.16 -9.66 -2.89
CA ASP A 67 17.62 -9.60 -3.06
C ASP A 67 18.08 -10.43 -4.25
N ASP A 68 17.49 -11.61 -4.48
CA ASP A 68 17.75 -12.44 -5.66
C ASP A 68 17.27 -11.75 -6.96
N ILE A 69 16.10 -11.11 -6.95
CA ILE A 69 15.60 -10.31 -8.08
C ILE A 69 16.56 -9.15 -8.37
N ALA A 70 16.97 -8.38 -7.36
CA ALA A 70 17.90 -7.26 -7.51
C ALA A 70 19.28 -7.70 -8.03
N ALA A 71 19.68 -8.92 -7.72
CA ALA A 71 20.93 -9.52 -8.21
C ALA A 71 20.79 -10.17 -9.60
N GLY A 72 19.63 -10.11 -10.25
CA GLY A 72 19.35 -10.73 -11.55
C GLY A 72 19.39 -12.27 -11.53
N LYS A 73 19.18 -12.89 -10.37
CA LYS A 73 19.14 -14.33 -10.23
C LYS A 73 17.76 -14.89 -10.59
N THR A 74 17.74 -16.16 -10.99
CA THR A 74 16.49 -16.86 -11.27
C THR A 74 15.73 -17.13 -9.95
N VAL A 75 14.49 -16.64 -9.87
CA VAL A 75 13.57 -16.92 -8.77
C VAL A 75 12.66 -18.08 -9.13
N SER A 76 12.43 -19.01 -8.20
CA SER A 76 11.60 -20.20 -8.44
C SER A 76 10.72 -20.54 -7.24
N GLY A 77 9.71 -21.37 -7.47
CA GLY A 77 9.01 -22.10 -6.40
C GLY A 77 7.81 -21.42 -5.76
N HIS A 78 7.46 -20.16 -6.08
CA HIS A 78 6.29 -19.51 -5.50
C HIS A 78 5.44 -18.80 -6.55
N GLU A 79 4.11 -18.88 -6.42
CA GLU A 79 3.16 -18.39 -7.43
C GLU A 79 3.19 -16.87 -7.64
N VAL A 80 3.71 -16.10 -6.66
CA VAL A 80 3.87 -14.64 -6.75
C VAL A 80 5.30 -14.25 -7.09
N SER A 81 6.32 -14.94 -6.55
CA SER A 81 7.71 -14.50 -6.71
C SER A 81 8.18 -14.55 -8.17
N VAL A 82 7.75 -15.54 -8.94
CA VAL A 82 8.11 -15.66 -10.36
C VAL A 82 7.49 -14.53 -11.19
N PRO A 83 6.15 -14.29 -11.19
CA PRO A 83 5.60 -13.14 -11.91
C PRO A 83 6.14 -11.79 -11.42
N LEU A 84 6.51 -11.68 -10.13
CA LEU A 84 7.11 -10.48 -9.58
C LEU A 84 8.49 -10.21 -10.17
N SER A 85 9.31 -11.24 -10.34
CA SER A 85 10.64 -11.12 -10.95
C SER A 85 10.60 -10.74 -12.43
N ASP A 86 9.51 -11.01 -13.13
CA ASP A 86 9.32 -10.63 -14.53
C ASP A 86 9.05 -9.12 -14.71
N VAL A 87 8.63 -8.42 -13.65
CA VAL A 87 8.16 -7.03 -13.73
C VAL A 87 9.00 -6.02 -12.93
N LEU A 88 9.85 -6.49 -12.02
CA LEU A 88 10.72 -5.62 -11.23
C LEU A 88 12.12 -5.53 -11.84
N ASP A 89 12.67 -4.32 -11.82
CA ASP A 89 14.11 -4.11 -11.95
C ASP A 89 14.79 -4.12 -10.55
N ASP A 90 16.10 -3.93 -10.53
CA ASP A 90 16.90 -3.94 -9.31
C ASP A 90 16.51 -2.84 -8.31
N GLU A 91 16.16 -1.64 -8.79
CA GLU A 91 15.68 -0.56 -7.92
C GLU A 91 14.28 -0.85 -7.37
N GLY A 92 13.36 -1.33 -8.21
CA GLY A 92 12.03 -1.76 -7.77
C GLY A 92 12.08 -2.84 -6.70
N ALA A 93 12.98 -3.81 -6.85
CA ALA A 93 13.20 -4.86 -5.85
C ALA A 93 13.74 -4.30 -4.52
N ARG A 94 14.70 -3.37 -4.55
CA ARG A 94 15.21 -2.69 -3.32
C ARG A 94 14.12 -1.91 -2.62
N LEU A 95 13.31 -1.15 -3.35
CA LEU A 95 12.17 -0.39 -2.79
C LEU A 95 11.18 -1.31 -2.06
N LEU A 96 10.89 -2.48 -2.63
CA LEU A 96 10.02 -3.46 -1.99
C LEU A 96 10.71 -4.20 -0.83
N SER A 97 12.05 -4.35 -0.84
CA SER A 97 12.79 -4.87 0.31
C SER A 97 12.73 -3.92 1.51
N ASP A 98 12.82 -2.60 1.28
CA ASP A 98 12.62 -1.59 2.32
C ASP A 98 11.19 -1.62 2.87
N LEU A 99 10.19 -1.81 2.01
CA LEU A 99 8.80 -2.01 2.42
C LEU A 99 8.68 -3.23 3.37
N VAL A 100 9.29 -4.36 3.03
CA VAL A 100 9.27 -5.56 3.88
C VAL A 100 9.96 -5.29 5.22
N ALA A 101 11.08 -4.56 5.21
CA ALA A 101 11.79 -4.17 6.44
C ALA A 101 10.89 -3.32 7.35
N ALA A 102 10.17 -2.33 6.80
CA ALA A 102 9.23 -1.50 7.56
C ALA A 102 8.08 -2.32 8.14
N ARG A 103 7.61 -3.36 7.43
CA ARG A 103 6.53 -4.24 7.88
C ARG A 103 6.90 -5.12 9.08
N ARG A 104 8.17 -5.23 9.45
CA ARG A 104 8.57 -5.90 10.72
C ARG A 104 7.96 -5.23 11.92
N TRP A 105 7.77 -3.91 11.89
CA TRP A 105 7.08 -3.18 12.95
C TRP A 105 5.67 -3.75 13.21
N ASP A 106 4.99 -4.26 12.18
CA ASP A 106 3.66 -4.86 12.30
C ASP A 106 3.62 -6.19 13.07
N LEU A 107 4.75 -6.82 13.37
CA LEU A 107 4.85 -8.05 14.17
C LEU A 107 4.74 -7.78 15.67
N TYR A 108 5.06 -6.57 16.11
CA TYR A 108 5.15 -6.17 17.50
C TYR A 108 4.07 -5.18 17.88
N THR A 109 3.86 -4.97 19.18
CA THR A 109 2.84 -4.04 19.70
C THR A 109 3.41 -2.67 20.07
N ASP A 110 4.69 -2.43 19.76
CA ASP A 110 5.36 -1.17 20.08
C ASP A 110 4.66 0.02 19.39
N ALA A 111 4.63 1.15 20.08
CA ALA A 111 4.20 2.41 19.48
C ALA A 111 5.28 2.95 18.55
N PHE A 112 4.89 3.82 17.63
CA PHE A 112 5.90 4.64 16.93
C PHE A 112 6.65 5.50 17.93
N GLU A 113 7.97 5.59 17.77
CA GLU A 113 8.84 6.38 18.65
C GLU A 113 8.47 7.86 18.60
N ASP A 114 8.24 8.36 17.39
CA ASP A 114 7.88 9.74 17.13
C ASP A 114 7.15 9.90 15.76
N THR A 115 6.92 11.14 15.39
CA THR A 115 6.30 11.49 14.09
C THR A 115 7.24 11.18 12.91
N ALA A 116 8.55 11.23 13.08
CA ALA A 116 9.52 10.92 12.02
C ALA A 116 9.48 9.43 11.68
N HIS A 117 9.52 8.57 12.70
CA HIS A 117 9.37 7.12 12.53
C HIS A 117 8.04 6.77 11.85
N PHE A 118 6.93 7.40 12.26
CA PHE A 118 5.62 7.22 11.62
C PHE A 118 5.63 7.61 10.13
N ASN A 119 6.23 8.76 9.82
CA ASN A 119 6.31 9.22 8.43
C ASN A 119 7.20 8.31 7.58
N SER A 120 8.33 7.81 8.12
CA SER A 120 9.17 6.82 7.44
C SER A 120 8.38 5.53 7.17
N TYR A 121 7.58 5.06 8.12
CA TYR A 121 6.75 3.89 7.91
C TYR A 121 5.73 4.08 6.77
N LEU A 122 5.09 5.24 6.66
CA LEU A 122 4.18 5.55 5.55
C LEU A 122 4.92 5.65 4.21
N GLU A 123 6.12 6.23 4.21
CA GLU A 123 6.99 6.31 3.04
C GLU A 123 7.42 4.93 2.57
N ASP A 124 7.97 4.13 3.47
CA ASP A 124 8.56 2.84 3.14
C ASP A 124 7.47 1.82 2.74
N THR A 125 6.28 1.88 3.37
CA THR A 125 5.20 0.95 3.04
C THR A 125 4.35 1.42 1.86
N GLY A 126 3.87 2.66 1.87
CA GLY A 126 2.97 3.18 0.83
C GLY A 126 3.69 3.88 -0.30
N GLY A 127 4.67 4.74 0.03
CA GLY A 127 5.47 5.48 -0.93
C GLY A 127 6.26 4.55 -1.83
N ASN A 128 7.02 3.61 -1.25
CA ASN A 128 7.83 2.65 -1.99
C ASN A 128 6.97 1.70 -2.84
N LEU A 129 5.82 1.21 -2.31
CA LEU A 129 4.92 0.37 -3.10
C LEU A 129 4.39 1.10 -4.33
N MET A 130 3.94 2.34 -4.16
CA MET A 130 3.40 3.14 -5.26
C MET A 130 4.47 3.47 -6.28
N TRP A 131 5.67 3.85 -5.82
CA TRP A 131 6.78 4.17 -6.70
C TRP A 131 7.29 2.94 -7.46
N ALA A 132 7.52 1.81 -6.79
CA ALA A 132 7.93 0.57 -7.46
C ALA A 132 6.91 0.14 -8.52
N THR A 133 5.60 0.26 -8.23
CA THR A 133 4.54 -0.04 -9.20
C THR A 133 4.56 0.91 -10.39
N ALA A 134 4.68 2.22 -10.15
CA ALA A 134 4.71 3.21 -11.22
C ALA A 134 5.98 3.09 -12.10
N ARG A 135 7.13 2.79 -11.47
CA ARG A 135 8.40 2.52 -12.13
C ARG A 135 8.30 1.31 -13.06
N ALA A 136 7.75 0.21 -12.59
CA ALA A 136 7.50 -0.98 -13.41
C ALA A 136 6.53 -0.71 -14.58
N LEU A 137 5.71 0.33 -14.49
CA LEU A 137 4.86 0.83 -15.58
C LEU A 137 5.54 1.94 -16.42
N GLY A 138 6.87 2.13 -16.28
CA GLY A 138 7.68 3.02 -17.09
C GLY A 138 7.79 4.45 -16.58
N ALA A 139 7.34 4.77 -15.36
CA ALA A 139 7.57 6.10 -14.76
C ALA A 139 9.06 6.30 -14.40
N ASN A 140 9.51 7.55 -14.45
CA ASN A 140 10.91 7.93 -14.20
C ASN A 140 11.07 9.04 -13.15
N THR A 141 9.97 9.51 -12.54
CA THR A 141 9.97 10.55 -11.52
C THR A 141 9.20 10.07 -10.28
N PRO A 142 9.86 9.93 -9.11
CA PRO A 142 9.26 9.29 -7.93
C PRO A 142 8.29 10.18 -7.14
N GLU A 143 8.50 11.51 -7.12
CA GLU A 143 7.94 12.41 -6.11
C GLU A 143 6.42 12.34 -6.01
N ALA A 144 5.73 12.48 -7.15
CA ALA A 144 4.28 12.45 -7.21
C ALA A 144 3.70 11.10 -6.76
N PHE A 145 4.32 10.00 -7.19
CA PHE A 145 3.88 8.65 -6.84
C PHE A 145 4.13 8.35 -5.36
N ARG A 146 5.28 8.71 -4.82
CA ARG A 146 5.58 8.55 -3.39
C ARG A 146 4.60 9.33 -2.52
N GLN A 147 4.30 10.58 -2.87
CA GLN A 147 3.31 11.38 -2.15
C GLN A 147 1.91 10.74 -2.16
N ILE A 148 1.44 10.26 -3.32
CA ILE A 148 0.16 9.54 -3.41
C ILE A 148 0.19 8.23 -2.64
N GLY A 149 1.32 7.52 -2.65
CA GLY A 149 1.53 6.30 -1.88
C GLY A 149 1.41 6.52 -0.38
N ARG A 150 2.09 7.54 0.17
CA ARG A 150 1.98 7.95 1.59
C ARG A 150 0.54 8.31 1.97
N MET A 151 -0.11 9.13 1.15
CA MET A 151 -1.51 9.49 1.36
C MET A 151 -2.42 8.26 1.40
N SER A 152 -2.21 7.32 0.48
CA SER A 152 -2.97 6.07 0.43
C SER A 152 -2.71 5.20 1.66
N ALA A 153 -1.45 5.10 2.09
CA ALA A 153 -1.07 4.37 3.31
C ALA A 153 -1.73 4.96 4.56
N LEU A 154 -1.72 6.29 4.71
CA LEU A 154 -2.39 6.99 5.82
C LEU A 154 -3.90 6.72 5.81
N ALA A 155 -4.56 6.81 4.65
CA ALA A 155 -5.98 6.53 4.53
C ALA A 155 -6.33 5.08 4.91
N ASN A 156 -5.54 4.12 4.44
CA ASN A 156 -5.72 2.71 4.77
C ASN A 156 -5.43 2.42 6.26
N LEU A 157 -4.43 3.09 6.85
CA LEU A 157 -4.16 3.00 8.27
C LEU A 157 -5.35 3.51 9.09
N PHE A 158 -5.96 4.64 8.71
CA PHE A 158 -7.15 5.16 9.40
C PHE A 158 -8.33 4.17 9.37
N LEU A 159 -8.49 3.41 8.30
CA LEU A 159 -9.49 2.34 8.23
C LEU A 159 -9.14 1.15 9.13
N ALA A 160 -7.85 0.88 9.33
CA ALA A 160 -7.38 -0.24 10.13
C ALA A 160 -7.31 0.04 11.64
N ILE A 161 -7.29 1.32 12.06
CA ILE A 161 -7.13 1.72 13.47
C ILE A 161 -8.05 0.96 14.43
N PRO A 162 -9.37 0.84 14.19
CA PRO A 162 -10.24 0.16 15.14
C PRO A 162 -9.86 -1.30 15.40
N GLU A 163 -9.41 -2.00 14.38
CA GLU A 163 -8.98 -3.39 14.51
C GLU A 163 -7.59 -3.49 15.15
N LEU A 164 -6.68 -2.56 14.85
CA LEU A 164 -5.37 -2.46 15.46
C LEU A 164 -5.48 -2.20 16.97
N GLU A 165 -6.31 -1.24 17.38
CA GLU A 165 -6.54 -0.90 18.79
C GLU A 165 -7.20 -2.05 19.57
N LYS A 166 -8.15 -2.78 18.97
CA LYS A 166 -8.71 -4.01 19.56
C LYS A 166 -7.64 -5.05 19.90
N ARG A 167 -6.55 -5.08 19.13
CA ARG A 167 -5.41 -5.97 19.35
C ARG A 167 -4.33 -5.37 20.25
N GLY A 168 -4.65 -4.28 20.94
CA GLY A 168 -3.74 -3.62 21.89
C GLY A 168 -2.62 -2.81 21.25
N ARG A 169 -2.70 -2.52 19.95
CA ARG A 169 -1.70 -1.71 19.24
C ARG A 169 -1.96 -0.21 19.41
N LYS A 170 -0.90 0.57 19.25
CA LYS A 170 -0.95 2.04 19.23
C LYS A 170 -0.55 2.53 17.83
N PRO A 171 -1.53 2.59 16.88
CA PRO A 171 -1.24 2.78 15.46
C PRO A 171 -0.87 4.21 15.06
N LEU A 172 -0.95 5.17 15.98
CA LEU A 172 -0.56 6.57 15.76
C LEU A 172 0.36 7.05 16.88
N PRO A 173 1.34 7.93 16.58
CA PRO A 173 2.14 8.60 17.62
C PRO A 173 1.27 9.43 18.57
N ASP A 174 0.22 10.04 18.04
CA ASP A 174 -0.77 10.82 18.76
C ASP A 174 -2.14 10.60 18.13
N GLY A 175 -3.02 9.87 18.85
CA GLY A 175 -4.37 9.53 18.41
C GLY A 175 -5.44 10.57 18.76
N ARG A 176 -5.07 11.75 19.27
CA ARG A 176 -6.05 12.81 19.58
C ARG A 176 -6.77 13.27 18.31
N PRO A 177 -8.07 13.61 18.40
CA PRO A 177 -8.85 14.01 17.23
C PRO A 177 -8.22 15.16 16.42
N GLU A 178 -7.63 16.14 17.11
CA GLU A 178 -6.98 17.30 16.48
C GLU A 178 -5.77 16.87 15.63
N THR A 179 -4.98 15.93 16.12
CA THR A 179 -3.83 15.38 15.39
C THR A 179 -4.28 14.56 14.19
N VAL A 180 -5.31 13.73 14.33
CA VAL A 180 -5.90 12.96 13.23
C VAL A 180 -6.44 13.92 12.15
N ALA A 181 -7.17 14.98 12.53
CA ALA A 181 -7.67 15.98 11.60
C ALA A 181 -6.53 16.71 10.86
N ARG A 182 -5.45 17.04 11.57
CA ARG A 182 -4.26 17.68 11.00
C ARG A 182 -3.57 16.75 10.01
N LEU A 183 -3.27 15.50 10.37
CA LEU A 183 -2.65 14.51 9.47
C LEU A 183 -3.45 14.35 8.16
N ALA A 184 -4.78 14.26 8.28
CA ALA A 184 -5.65 14.15 7.11
C ALA A 184 -5.63 15.43 6.25
N THR A 185 -5.61 16.59 6.88
CA THR A 185 -5.61 17.90 6.19
C THR A 185 -4.27 18.13 5.47
N ASP A 186 -3.16 17.83 6.12
CA ASP A 186 -1.81 17.97 5.55
C ASP A 186 -1.66 17.07 4.31
N ALA A 187 -2.05 15.80 4.40
CA ALA A 187 -2.03 14.88 3.27
C ALA A 187 -2.94 15.33 2.10
N LEU A 188 -4.10 15.95 2.39
CA LEU A 188 -4.98 16.51 1.36
C LEU A 188 -4.40 17.77 0.71
N ASN A 189 -3.65 18.59 1.44
CA ASN A 189 -2.97 19.78 0.91
C ASN A 189 -1.82 19.36 -0.01
N ASP A 190 -1.02 18.39 0.39
CA ASP A 190 0.06 17.83 -0.44
C ASP A 190 -0.47 17.33 -1.79
N LEU A 191 -1.66 16.71 -1.80
CA LEU A 191 -2.30 16.20 -3.01
C LEU A 191 -2.65 17.31 -4.03
N LYS A 192 -2.90 18.55 -3.59
CA LYS A 192 -3.33 19.64 -4.48
C LYS A 192 -2.26 20.08 -5.48
N SER A 193 -1.00 19.90 -5.14
CA SER A 193 0.18 20.28 -5.94
C SER A 193 0.70 19.17 -6.84
N ILE A 194 0.07 17.98 -6.82
CA ILE A 194 0.57 16.82 -7.55
C ILE A 194 0.11 16.85 -9.00
N GLU A 195 1.07 16.88 -9.91
CA GLU A 195 0.87 16.57 -11.32
C GLU A 195 1.38 15.16 -11.61
N LEU A 196 0.47 14.25 -11.98
CA LEU A 196 0.84 12.89 -12.31
C LEU A 196 1.38 12.77 -13.73
N PRO A 197 2.59 12.21 -13.92
CA PRO A 197 3.09 11.84 -15.23
C PRO A 197 2.16 10.86 -15.95
N ARG A 198 2.17 10.85 -17.29
CA ARG A 198 1.36 9.90 -18.08
C ARG A 198 1.80 8.45 -17.83
N LEU A 199 3.12 8.23 -17.88
CA LEU A 199 3.70 6.92 -17.59
C LEU A 199 3.55 6.59 -16.09
N GLY A 200 3.19 5.36 -15.79
CA GLY A 200 2.98 4.91 -14.43
C GLY A 200 1.63 5.32 -13.79
N ARG A 201 0.83 6.17 -14.45
CA ARG A 201 -0.42 6.71 -13.89
C ARG A 201 -1.39 5.63 -13.41
N ALA A 202 -1.42 4.46 -14.05
CA ALA A 202 -2.26 3.35 -13.63
C ALA A 202 -1.96 2.87 -12.20
N ALA A 203 -0.72 3.02 -11.69
CA ALA A 203 -0.40 2.72 -10.29
C ALA A 203 -1.22 3.57 -9.31
N ALA A 204 -1.43 4.86 -9.63
CA ALA A 204 -2.15 5.80 -8.76
C ALA A 204 -3.63 5.46 -8.61
N LEU A 205 -4.21 4.63 -9.48
CA LEU A 205 -5.57 4.12 -9.29
C LEU A 205 -5.75 3.38 -7.96
N SER A 206 -4.72 2.72 -7.44
CA SER A 206 -4.82 2.04 -6.14
C SER A 206 -5.14 2.98 -4.99
N ALA A 207 -4.92 4.29 -5.15
CA ALA A 207 -5.25 5.33 -4.16
C ALA A 207 -6.65 5.97 -4.35
N TRP A 208 -7.51 5.40 -5.20
CA TRP A 208 -8.79 6.01 -5.59
C TRP A 208 -9.73 6.39 -4.43
N ARG A 209 -9.65 5.68 -3.28
CA ARG A 209 -10.44 5.98 -2.08
C ARG A 209 -9.79 7.00 -1.15
N ALA A 210 -8.46 7.14 -1.21
CA ALA A 210 -7.70 7.85 -0.18
C ALA A 210 -8.20 9.27 0.06
N LYS A 211 -8.46 10.05 -1.01
CA LYS A 211 -8.99 11.41 -0.89
C LYS A 211 -10.33 11.46 -0.16
N GLY A 212 -11.23 10.52 -0.44
CA GLY A 212 -12.55 10.45 0.20
C GLY A 212 -12.44 10.12 1.70
N ILE A 213 -11.61 9.15 2.05
CA ILE A 213 -11.36 8.74 3.43
C ILE A 213 -10.74 9.89 4.23
N LEU A 214 -9.69 10.52 3.73
CA LEU A 214 -9.01 11.63 4.41
C LEU A 214 -9.92 12.86 4.53
N THR A 215 -10.76 13.15 3.54
CA THR A 215 -11.73 14.25 3.63
C THR A 215 -12.75 14.01 4.75
N ARG A 216 -13.18 12.78 4.98
CA ARG A 216 -14.05 12.44 6.11
C ARG A 216 -13.32 12.52 7.44
N ALA A 217 -12.10 11.98 7.52
CA ALA A 217 -11.27 12.03 8.71
C ALA A 217 -10.94 13.47 9.13
N SER A 218 -10.67 14.37 8.18
CA SER A 218 -10.39 15.78 8.50
C SER A 218 -11.62 16.52 9.05
N LYS A 219 -12.83 16.15 8.60
CA LYS A 219 -14.10 16.78 9.05
C LYS A 219 -14.66 16.14 10.32
N ASN A 220 -14.47 14.86 10.51
CA ASN A 220 -14.93 14.10 11.67
C ASN A 220 -13.84 13.11 12.12
N PRO A 221 -12.79 13.59 12.81
CA PRO A 221 -11.66 12.76 13.21
C PRO A 221 -12.06 11.63 14.19
N GLY A 222 -13.08 11.83 15.01
CA GLY A 222 -13.60 10.79 15.91
C GLY A 222 -14.15 9.56 15.17
N ALA A 223 -14.56 9.71 13.92
CA ALA A 223 -15.01 8.60 13.09
C ALA A 223 -13.90 7.57 12.80
N VAL A 224 -12.62 7.94 12.92
CA VAL A 224 -11.47 7.05 12.74
C VAL A 224 -11.48 5.98 13.84
N ALA A 225 -11.44 6.37 15.10
CA ALA A 225 -11.44 5.45 16.23
C ALA A 225 -12.75 4.63 16.32
N GLN A 226 -13.86 5.19 15.88
CA GLN A 226 -15.17 4.53 15.86
C GLN A 226 -15.37 3.55 14.70
N GLY A 227 -14.43 3.45 13.73
CA GLY A 227 -14.61 2.65 12.52
C GLY A 227 -15.73 3.17 11.61
N ALA A 228 -16.08 4.45 11.72
CA ALA A 228 -17.22 5.05 11.03
C ALA A 228 -16.84 5.81 9.74
N LEU A 229 -15.63 5.59 9.20
CA LEU A 229 -15.20 6.13 7.89
C LEU A 229 -15.81 5.36 6.69
N VAL A 230 -17.05 4.90 6.86
CA VAL A 230 -17.72 4.03 5.87
C VAL A 230 -18.15 4.85 4.64
N GLU A 231 -17.97 4.27 3.48
CA GLU A 231 -18.48 4.76 2.20
C GLU A 231 -19.61 3.86 1.71
N SER A 232 -20.63 4.45 1.11
CA SER A 232 -21.63 3.64 0.39
C SER A 232 -20.99 2.97 -0.83
N GLU A 233 -21.45 1.79 -1.20
CA GLU A 233 -20.95 1.07 -2.39
C GLU A 233 -21.14 1.90 -3.68
N PHE A 234 -22.19 2.73 -3.76
CA PHE A 234 -22.37 3.66 -4.86
C PHE A 234 -21.26 4.71 -4.90
N SER A 235 -20.93 5.32 -3.75
CA SER A 235 -19.84 6.31 -3.65
C SER A 235 -18.50 5.71 -4.05
N LYS A 236 -18.22 4.48 -3.60
CA LYS A 236 -17.00 3.75 -3.98
C LYS A 236 -16.92 3.55 -5.49
N ARG A 237 -17.95 2.96 -6.11
CA ARG A 237 -17.96 2.69 -7.56
C ARG A 237 -17.84 3.96 -8.39
N PHE A 238 -18.52 5.03 -7.98
CA PHE A 238 -18.45 6.31 -8.66
C PHE A 238 -17.06 6.94 -8.54
N SER A 239 -16.41 6.84 -7.38
CA SER A 239 -15.05 7.34 -7.15
C SER A 239 -14.03 6.61 -8.04
N LEU A 240 -14.16 5.28 -8.16
CA LEU A 240 -13.29 4.48 -9.04
C LEU A 240 -13.50 4.84 -10.52
N LEU A 241 -14.75 4.93 -10.97
CA LEU A 241 -15.06 5.33 -12.34
C LEU A 241 -14.46 6.69 -12.69
N ARG A 242 -14.62 7.66 -11.79
CA ARG A 242 -14.06 9.00 -11.96
C ARG A 242 -12.52 8.99 -11.97
N ALA A 243 -11.89 8.15 -11.16
CA ALA A 243 -10.44 8.01 -11.14
C ALA A 243 -9.93 7.38 -12.44
N ALA A 244 -10.59 6.31 -12.92
CA ALA A 244 -10.24 5.63 -14.16
C ALA A 244 -10.41 6.51 -15.40
N TRP A 245 -11.40 7.39 -15.41
CA TRP A 245 -11.60 8.31 -16.56
C TRP A 245 -10.52 9.38 -16.69
N ARG A 246 -9.69 9.57 -15.66
CA ARG A 246 -8.59 10.55 -15.65
C ARG A 246 -7.23 9.94 -16.02
N LEU A 247 -7.18 8.64 -16.32
CA LEU A 247 -6.00 7.96 -16.86
C LEU A 247 -5.72 8.36 -18.30
#